data_362a46cd3f3a10f8cc4bb5b81affc59d
#
_entry.id   362a46cd3f3a10f8cc4bb5b81affc59d
#
_cell.length_a   1.000
_cell.length_b   1.000
_cell.length_c   1.000
_cell.angle_alpha   90.00
_cell.angle_beta   90.00
_cell.angle_gamma   90.00
#
_symmetry.space_group_name_H-M   'P 1'
#
loop_
_entity.id
_entity.type
_entity.pdbx_description
1 polymer ?
#
loop_
_entity_poly.entity_id
_entity_poly.type
_entity_poly.pdbx_seq_one_letter_code
_entity_poly.pdbx_strand_id
1 'polypeptide(L)'
;MKNMNRYLALVALIISLISCQSEDNPNRYELIPYPNDMEQMSGRFSFDDNTQIFISPECGDEVNEILARFAEQFGKTAGKDLKIAEKEGKNMMIVKIDTTMSQEAYRLNISKKKIEITAATPNGVRYALQTVKQLLPVAIYGETLSSDENWSVPCATINDAPRFGYRGMHLDVARHFFTLDEVKRILNVMAVHKLNTLHWHLTDDQGWRVEIKKYPRLTEVGSIRNKTMIRKEWDNYDTTPYGGFYTQDELRDMVKYAADLGITIIPEIDLPGHMMAALASYPELGCTGGPYEVSGQWGIRDDVLCVGKEKTFEFIENVLLEIIDIFPSKYIHIGGDECPKIRWEKCPACQARIQKLGLKDDEHGKAEHYLQSYTIERVEKFLNEHGRKIIGWDEILEGGLATNATVMSWRGIDGGVEAAKQGHYAIMTPTAPLYLDYYQSRDTQNEPLAIGGYNPVDMIYNFNPIPESLTEEQAKFILGTQANIWTEYITTPEHLEYMILPR
;
A
#
# COMPACT_ATOMS: atom_id res chain seq x y z
N MET A 1 67.55 -26.39 17.37
CA MET A 1 66.74 -25.45 18.17
C MET A 1 66.77 -24.01 17.70
N LYS A 2 67.85 -23.42 17.21
CA LYS A 2 67.88 -22.01 16.72
C LYS A 2 67.11 -21.74 15.42
N ASN A 3 66.96 -22.74 14.57
CA ASN A 3 66.22 -22.56 13.30
C ASN A 3 64.67 -22.69 13.45
N MET A 4 64.23 -23.47 14.44
CA MET A 4 62.77 -23.66 14.68
C MET A 4 62.11 -22.41 15.26
N ASN A 5 62.85 -21.64 16.09
CA ASN A 5 62.36 -20.37 16.64
C ASN A 5 62.24 -19.23 15.56
N ARG A 6 63.08 -19.31 14.49
CA ARG A 6 62.98 -18.37 13.37
C ARG A 6 61.77 -18.64 12.50
N TYR A 7 61.38 -19.89 12.28
CA TYR A 7 60.17 -20.23 11.52
C TYR A 7 58.92 -19.92 12.35
N LEU A 8 58.93 -20.15 13.66
CA LEU A 8 57.83 -19.75 14.53
C LEU A 8 57.63 -18.22 14.59
N ALA A 9 58.70 -17.43 14.59
CA ALA A 9 58.64 -15.97 14.55
C ALA A 9 58.14 -15.45 13.17
N LEU A 10 58.52 -16.11 12.06
CA LEU A 10 58.03 -15.75 10.71
C LEU A 10 56.55 -16.11 10.52
N VAL A 11 56.11 -17.25 11.03
CA VAL A 11 54.71 -17.67 11.00
C VAL A 11 53.84 -16.76 11.87
N ALA A 12 54.33 -16.36 13.05
CA ALA A 12 53.63 -15.39 13.92
C ALA A 12 53.56 -14.00 13.29
N LEU A 13 54.58 -13.57 12.52
CA LEU A 13 54.55 -12.28 11.78
C LEU A 13 53.61 -12.32 10.58
N ILE A 14 53.51 -13.45 9.90
CA ILE A 14 52.53 -13.63 8.79
C ILE A 14 51.11 -13.71 9.32
N ILE A 15 50.90 -14.35 10.47
CA ILE A 15 49.57 -14.40 11.12
C ILE A 15 49.15 -13.00 11.63
N SER A 16 50.11 -12.19 12.14
CA SER A 16 49.80 -10.81 12.57
C SER A 16 49.59 -9.83 11.41
N LEU A 17 50.08 -10.14 10.20
CA LEU A 17 49.79 -9.35 8.99
C LEU A 17 48.45 -9.71 8.33
N ILE A 18 47.91 -10.90 8.63
CA ILE A 18 46.57 -11.32 8.18
C ILE A 18 45.47 -10.77 9.13
N SER A 19 45.82 -10.36 10.35
CA SER A 19 44.90 -9.89 11.39
C SER A 19 44.56 -8.40 11.32
N CYS A 20 44.97 -7.68 10.26
CA CYS A 20 44.62 -6.26 10.04
C CYS A 20 43.98 -5.98 8.69
N GLN A 21 43.30 -6.96 8.10
CA GLN A 21 42.20 -6.64 7.23
C GLN A 21 41.00 -6.48 8.15
N SER A 22 40.60 -5.21 8.39
CA SER A 22 39.21 -4.94 8.74
C SER A 22 38.40 -5.74 7.74
N GLU A 23 37.64 -6.73 8.21
CA GLU A 23 36.59 -7.36 7.40
C GLU A 23 35.69 -6.21 6.96
N ASP A 24 35.93 -5.71 5.73
CA ASP A 24 34.95 -4.94 5.04
C ASP A 24 33.74 -5.85 4.99
N ASN A 25 32.76 -5.59 5.85
CA ASN A 25 31.52 -6.36 5.90
C ASN A 25 30.97 -6.43 4.47
N PRO A 26 30.89 -7.62 3.84
CA PRO A 26 30.42 -7.75 2.47
C PRO A 26 28.97 -7.26 2.31
N ASN A 27 28.22 -7.07 3.40
CA ASN A 27 26.82 -6.71 3.46
C ASN A 27 26.56 -5.22 3.69
N ARG A 28 27.54 -4.35 3.57
CA ARG A 28 27.36 -2.89 3.80
C ARG A 28 26.48 -2.16 2.77
N TYR A 29 26.00 -2.84 1.76
CA TYR A 29 25.12 -2.35 0.71
C TYR A 29 23.81 -3.14 0.67
N GLU A 30 23.31 -3.55 1.82
CA GLU A 30 22.00 -4.22 1.95
C GLU A 30 20.89 -3.20 1.71
N LEU A 31 20.31 -3.20 0.50
CA LEU A 31 19.25 -2.30 0.08
C LEU A 31 18.03 -3.09 -0.33
N ILE A 32 16.86 -2.67 0.13
CA ILE A 32 15.56 -3.23 -0.26
C ILE A 32 14.60 -2.07 -0.60
N PRO A 33 14.12 -1.97 -1.86
CA PRO A 33 14.49 -2.79 -3.02
C PRO A 33 15.92 -2.56 -3.48
N TYR A 34 16.52 -3.60 -4.09
CA TYR A 34 17.85 -3.45 -4.68
C TYR A 34 17.78 -2.53 -5.91
N PRO A 35 18.69 -1.54 -6.06
CA PRO A 35 18.67 -0.61 -7.18
C PRO A 35 18.89 -1.31 -8.53
N ASN A 36 18.37 -0.73 -9.60
CA ASN A 36 18.54 -1.25 -10.96
C ASN A 36 20.01 -1.36 -11.37
N ASP A 37 20.82 -0.36 -10.97
CA ASP A 37 22.25 -0.33 -11.26
C ASP A 37 22.99 0.27 -10.07
N MET A 38 24.02 -0.44 -9.58
CA MET A 38 24.84 0.00 -8.46
C MET A 38 26.30 -0.44 -8.62
N GLU A 39 27.20 0.52 -8.65
CA GLU A 39 28.63 0.31 -8.56
C GLU A 39 29.12 0.63 -7.14
N GLN A 40 29.67 -0.36 -6.45
CA GLN A 40 30.25 -0.22 -5.12
C GLN A 40 31.67 0.35 -5.22
N MET A 41 31.95 1.40 -4.44
CA MET A 41 33.23 2.11 -4.49
C MET A 41 33.94 2.04 -3.14
N SER A 42 35.27 2.18 -3.14
CA SER A 42 36.06 2.16 -1.91
C SER A 42 35.92 3.46 -1.11
N GLY A 43 35.79 3.32 0.22
CA GLY A 43 35.71 4.43 1.17
C GLY A 43 34.30 4.75 1.63
N ARG A 44 34.19 5.79 2.43
CA ARG A 44 32.92 6.26 3.02
C ARG A 44 32.84 7.77 3.01
N PHE A 45 31.65 8.32 2.89
CA PHE A 45 31.33 9.70 3.26
C PHE A 45 30.93 9.72 4.73
N SER A 46 31.60 10.56 5.52
CA SER A 46 31.30 10.71 6.94
C SER A 46 30.61 12.04 7.18
N PHE A 47 29.49 12.00 7.87
CA PHE A 47 28.79 13.19 8.32
C PHE A 47 29.48 13.73 9.58
N ASP A 48 29.89 14.98 9.54
CA ASP A 48 30.47 15.71 10.67
C ASP A 48 29.72 17.03 10.92
N ASP A 49 30.16 17.80 11.91
CA ASP A 49 29.49 19.05 12.31
C ASP A 49 29.57 20.17 11.27
N ASN A 50 30.39 19.99 10.22
CA ASN A 50 30.52 20.93 9.10
C ASN A 50 29.80 20.45 7.83
N THR A 51 29.16 19.28 7.90
CA THR A 51 28.40 18.76 6.75
C THR A 51 27.19 19.63 6.49
N GLN A 52 27.00 20.03 5.24
CA GLN A 52 25.90 20.93 4.80
C GLN A 52 25.08 20.28 3.68
N ILE A 53 23.91 20.83 3.45
CA ILE A 53 23.05 20.48 2.30
C ILE A 53 23.01 21.68 1.35
N PHE A 54 23.32 21.45 0.09
CA PHE A 54 23.07 22.42 -0.98
C PHE A 54 21.91 21.96 -1.84
N ILE A 55 20.92 22.82 -1.99
CA ILE A 55 19.72 22.59 -2.80
C ILE A 55 19.79 23.54 -4.00
N SER A 56 19.81 22.98 -5.19
CA SER A 56 19.84 23.79 -6.42
C SER A 56 18.54 24.60 -6.56
N PRO A 57 18.61 25.86 -7.02
CA PRO A 57 17.43 26.74 -7.09
C PRO A 57 16.25 26.19 -7.90
N GLU A 58 16.50 25.31 -8.85
CA GLU A 58 15.48 24.66 -9.66
C GLU A 58 14.66 23.58 -8.91
N CYS A 59 15.04 23.21 -7.69
CA CYS A 59 14.40 22.12 -6.95
C CYS A 59 12.99 22.45 -6.41
N GLY A 60 12.71 23.73 -6.15
CA GLY A 60 11.40 24.17 -5.62
C GLY A 60 11.16 23.84 -4.15
N ASP A 61 10.01 24.31 -3.63
CA ASP A 61 9.69 24.28 -2.21
C ASP A 61 9.49 22.86 -1.68
N GLU A 62 8.88 21.99 -2.45
CA GLU A 62 8.63 20.58 -2.01
C GLU A 62 9.95 19.84 -1.71
N VAL A 63 10.99 20.04 -2.52
CA VAL A 63 12.32 19.45 -2.26
C VAL A 63 12.95 20.05 -1.01
N ASN A 64 12.77 21.37 -0.79
CA ASN A 64 13.22 22.02 0.44
C ASN A 64 12.59 21.39 1.68
N GLU A 65 11.28 21.12 1.68
CA GLU A 65 10.56 20.47 2.77
C GLU A 65 11.03 19.03 2.99
N ILE A 66 11.24 18.26 1.93
CA ILE A 66 11.77 16.88 1.99
C ILE A 66 13.13 16.86 2.70
N LEU A 67 14.02 17.77 2.32
CA LEU A 67 15.37 17.84 2.88
C LEU A 67 15.37 18.40 4.30
N ALA A 68 14.47 19.32 4.62
CA ALA A 68 14.28 19.82 5.99
C ALA A 68 13.87 18.67 6.94
N ARG A 69 12.91 17.81 6.54
CA ARG A 69 12.52 16.64 7.33
C ARG A 69 13.66 15.61 7.46
N PHE A 70 14.46 15.41 6.40
CA PHE A 70 15.65 14.56 6.51
C PHE A 70 16.67 15.14 7.48
N ALA A 71 16.96 16.45 7.41
CA ALA A 71 17.91 17.12 8.28
C ALA A 71 17.45 17.10 9.75
N GLU A 72 16.14 17.29 10.00
CA GLU A 72 15.54 17.20 11.34
C GLU A 72 15.71 15.80 11.93
N GLN A 73 15.34 14.74 11.17
CA GLN A 73 15.50 13.35 11.60
C GLN A 73 16.97 13.01 11.88
N PHE A 74 17.86 13.45 10.98
CA PHE A 74 19.30 13.25 11.14
C PHE A 74 19.83 13.99 12.38
N GLY A 75 19.42 15.24 12.59
CA GLY A 75 19.78 16.03 13.77
C GLY A 75 19.35 15.37 15.07
N LYS A 76 18.11 14.85 15.10
CA LYS A 76 17.54 14.14 16.24
C LYS A 76 18.33 12.89 16.62
N THR A 77 18.74 12.10 15.64
CA THR A 77 19.38 10.80 15.86
C THR A 77 20.91 10.88 15.92
N ALA A 78 21.53 11.71 15.09
CA ALA A 78 22.99 11.85 15.00
C ALA A 78 23.54 12.99 15.89
N GLY A 79 22.70 13.89 16.36
CA GLY A 79 23.13 15.08 17.10
C GLY A 79 23.91 16.09 16.26
N LYS A 80 23.75 16.05 14.93
CA LYS A 80 24.47 16.91 13.98
C LYS A 80 23.48 17.72 13.14
N ASP A 81 23.67 19.02 13.11
CA ASP A 81 22.80 19.96 12.39
C ASP A 81 23.26 20.10 10.93
N LEU A 82 22.47 19.58 10.00
CA LEU A 82 22.74 19.69 8.55
C LEU A 82 22.19 21.02 8.01
N LYS A 83 23.02 22.07 8.03
CA LYS A 83 22.63 23.41 7.57
C LYS A 83 22.52 23.50 6.06
N ILE A 84 21.58 24.31 5.59
CA ILE A 84 21.46 24.63 4.15
C ILE A 84 22.59 25.61 3.76
N ALA A 85 23.31 25.28 2.72
CA ALA A 85 24.41 26.09 2.15
C ALA A 85 23.90 26.95 0.98
N GLU A 86 24.45 28.15 0.84
CA GLU A 86 24.14 29.06 -0.28
C GLU A 86 24.85 28.66 -1.59
N LYS A 87 25.95 27.90 -1.50
CA LYS A 87 26.79 27.52 -2.62
C LYS A 87 27.32 26.11 -2.50
N GLU A 88 27.56 25.47 -3.65
CA GLU A 88 28.23 24.16 -3.69
C GLU A 88 29.64 24.24 -3.10
N GLY A 89 30.04 23.19 -2.38
CA GLY A 89 31.34 23.07 -1.74
C GLY A 89 31.77 21.61 -1.55
N LYS A 90 32.61 21.40 -0.56
CA LYS A 90 33.02 20.06 -0.10
C LYS A 90 32.28 19.71 1.18
N ASN A 91 32.29 18.43 1.52
CA ASN A 91 31.63 17.90 2.71
C ASN A 91 30.13 18.26 2.77
N MET A 92 29.41 17.92 1.72
CA MET A 92 27.98 18.25 1.63
C MET A 92 27.19 17.22 0.85
N MET A 93 25.88 17.26 1.09
CA MET A 93 24.87 16.66 0.23
C MET A 93 24.40 17.72 -0.78
N ILE A 94 24.41 17.40 -2.06
CA ILE A 94 23.99 18.27 -3.16
C ILE A 94 22.77 17.64 -3.82
N VAL A 95 21.70 18.41 -3.97
CA VAL A 95 20.46 17.96 -4.60
C VAL A 95 20.12 18.82 -5.79
N LYS A 96 19.85 18.17 -6.94
CA LYS A 96 19.53 18.78 -8.22
C LYS A 96 18.34 18.10 -8.88
N ILE A 97 17.58 18.84 -9.67
CA ILE A 97 16.51 18.32 -10.52
C ILE A 97 16.97 18.26 -11.97
N ASP A 98 16.75 17.13 -12.63
CA ASP A 98 16.96 16.90 -14.06
C ASP A 98 15.67 16.29 -14.64
N THR A 99 14.82 17.13 -15.21
CA THR A 99 13.53 16.75 -15.78
C THR A 99 13.64 15.90 -17.05
N THR A 100 14.83 15.63 -17.55
CA THR A 100 15.05 14.73 -18.69
C THR A 100 15.05 13.26 -18.29
N MET A 101 15.19 12.97 -16.99
CA MET A 101 15.07 11.61 -16.44
C MET A 101 13.60 11.16 -16.37
N SER A 102 13.35 9.86 -16.23
CA SER A 102 11.99 9.35 -15.96
C SER A 102 11.48 9.82 -14.60
N GLN A 103 10.15 9.98 -14.46
CA GLN A 103 9.53 10.73 -13.36
C GLN A 103 10.01 10.38 -11.95
N GLU A 104 10.13 9.11 -11.62
CA GLU A 104 10.53 8.69 -10.27
C GLU A 104 11.99 8.23 -10.19
N ALA A 105 12.76 8.47 -11.27
CA ALA A 105 14.17 8.10 -11.32
C ALA A 105 15.04 9.01 -10.47
N TYR A 106 16.15 8.44 -10.00
CA TYR A 106 17.21 9.19 -9.36
C TYR A 106 18.59 8.61 -9.71
N ARG A 107 19.60 9.48 -9.64
CA ARG A 107 21.02 9.13 -9.60
C ARG A 107 21.60 9.58 -8.27
N LEU A 108 22.34 8.70 -7.61
CA LEU A 108 22.99 8.95 -6.34
C LEU A 108 24.50 8.64 -6.48
N ASN A 109 25.34 9.67 -6.37
CA ASN A 109 26.78 9.52 -6.37
C ASN A 109 27.34 9.83 -4.97
N ILE A 110 27.89 8.83 -4.30
CA ILE A 110 28.50 8.98 -2.99
C ILE A 110 30.02 8.84 -3.11
N SER A 111 30.73 9.91 -2.86
CA SER A 111 32.19 9.96 -2.78
C SER A 111 32.64 10.28 -1.34
N LYS A 112 33.95 10.16 -1.04
CA LYS A 112 34.50 10.58 0.27
C LYS A 112 34.30 12.07 0.60
N LYS A 113 33.91 12.89 -0.39
CA LYS A 113 33.83 14.36 -0.26
C LYS A 113 32.42 14.91 -0.34
N LYS A 114 31.49 14.19 -0.94
CA LYS A 114 30.11 14.65 -1.17
C LYS A 114 29.17 13.51 -1.53
N ILE A 115 27.90 13.75 -1.26
CA ILE A 115 26.77 12.98 -1.74
C ILE A 115 26.04 13.85 -2.79
N GLU A 116 25.86 13.35 -4.01
CA GLU A 116 25.15 14.06 -5.06
C GLU A 116 23.90 13.28 -5.44
N ILE A 117 22.74 13.90 -5.27
CA ILE A 117 21.44 13.41 -5.66
C ILE A 117 20.96 14.20 -6.88
N THR A 118 20.69 13.52 -7.98
CA THR A 118 19.99 14.08 -9.15
C THR A 118 18.74 13.28 -9.39
N ALA A 119 17.58 13.93 -9.46
CA ALA A 119 16.30 13.27 -9.63
C ALA A 119 15.41 14.02 -10.62
N ALA A 120 14.41 13.33 -11.19
CA ALA A 120 13.47 13.95 -12.12
C ALA A 120 12.42 14.81 -11.41
N THR A 121 12.00 14.37 -10.22
CA THR A 121 10.90 14.96 -9.44
C THR A 121 11.20 14.89 -7.94
N PRO A 122 10.41 15.58 -7.08
CA PRO A 122 10.51 15.43 -5.63
C PRO A 122 10.42 13.97 -5.15
N ASN A 123 9.63 13.12 -5.81
CA ASN A 123 9.55 11.69 -5.46
C ASN A 123 10.86 10.96 -5.71
N GLY A 124 11.55 11.25 -6.80
CA GLY A 124 12.90 10.71 -7.04
C GLY A 124 13.89 11.12 -5.94
N VAL A 125 13.79 12.37 -5.44
CA VAL A 125 14.60 12.82 -4.27
C VAL A 125 14.24 12.03 -3.02
N ARG A 126 12.94 11.80 -2.74
CA ARG A 126 12.50 10.94 -1.61
C ARG A 126 13.13 9.56 -1.69
N TYR A 127 13.09 8.92 -2.86
CA TYR A 127 13.63 7.57 -3.05
C TYR A 127 15.16 7.53 -2.92
N ALA A 128 15.87 8.54 -3.41
CA ALA A 128 17.29 8.66 -3.18
C ALA A 128 17.63 8.79 -1.69
N LEU A 129 16.86 9.59 -0.95
CA LEU A 129 17.04 9.75 0.50
C LEU A 129 16.70 8.46 1.27
N GLN A 130 15.72 7.68 0.84
CA GLN A 130 15.47 6.36 1.45
C GLN A 130 16.67 5.42 1.23
N THR A 131 17.28 5.47 0.04
CA THR A 131 18.52 4.72 -0.22
C THR A 131 19.66 5.20 0.68
N VAL A 132 19.83 6.51 0.86
CA VAL A 132 20.84 7.06 1.80
C VAL A 132 20.54 6.61 3.24
N LYS A 133 19.28 6.63 3.68
CA LYS A 133 18.90 6.17 5.02
C LYS A 133 19.20 4.69 5.24
N GLN A 134 18.95 3.83 4.26
CA GLN A 134 19.27 2.39 4.35
C GLN A 134 20.79 2.14 4.37
N LEU A 135 21.61 3.03 3.81
CA LEU A 135 23.07 2.96 3.88
C LEU A 135 23.66 3.55 5.17
N LEU A 136 22.88 4.31 5.93
CA LEU A 136 23.22 4.82 7.27
C LEU A 136 23.03 3.74 8.33
N PRO A 137 23.58 3.95 9.56
CA PRO A 137 23.20 3.12 10.70
C PRO A 137 21.70 3.07 10.92
N VAL A 138 21.17 1.92 11.35
CA VAL A 138 19.73 1.71 11.57
C VAL A 138 19.13 2.73 12.57
N ALA A 139 19.96 3.29 13.44
CA ALA A 139 19.60 4.36 14.35
C ALA A 139 18.98 5.59 13.68
N ILE A 140 19.16 5.79 12.34
CA ILE A 140 18.51 6.87 11.57
C ILE A 140 16.97 6.80 11.64
N TYR A 141 16.40 5.64 11.89
CA TYR A 141 14.96 5.42 12.05
C TYR A 141 14.47 5.57 13.50
N GLY A 142 15.39 5.84 14.43
CA GLY A 142 15.11 5.97 15.86
C GLY A 142 14.53 7.35 16.23
N GLU A 143 14.11 7.45 17.49
CA GLU A 143 13.52 8.66 18.08
C GLU A 143 14.47 9.37 19.05
N THR A 144 15.66 8.79 19.31
CA THR A 144 16.61 9.27 20.31
C THR A 144 18.01 9.39 19.74
N LEU A 145 18.81 10.25 20.39
CA LEU A 145 20.22 10.45 20.05
C LEU A 145 21.02 9.16 20.22
N SER A 146 21.80 8.81 19.19
CA SER A 146 22.71 7.66 19.14
C SER A 146 24.14 8.16 18.86
N SER A 147 24.82 8.61 19.94
CA SER A 147 26.15 9.24 19.88
C SER A 147 27.27 8.27 19.47
N ASP A 148 27.07 6.97 19.69
CA ASP A 148 28.11 5.95 19.49
C ASP A 148 28.15 5.39 18.06
N GLU A 149 27.22 5.83 17.20
CA GLU A 149 27.12 5.38 15.81
C GLU A 149 28.12 6.09 14.89
N ASN A 150 28.64 5.32 13.95
CA ASN A 150 29.45 5.89 12.86
C ASN A 150 28.55 6.43 11.75
N TRP A 151 28.16 7.68 11.87
CA TRP A 151 27.30 8.38 10.91
C TRP A 151 28.01 8.57 9.56
N SER A 152 28.07 7.50 8.78
CA SER A 152 28.72 7.48 7.47
C SER A 152 28.02 6.53 6.51
N VAL A 153 28.10 6.82 5.22
CA VAL A 153 27.59 5.96 4.14
C VAL A 153 28.72 5.49 3.23
N PRO A 154 28.71 4.24 2.75
CA PRO A 154 29.74 3.75 1.82
C PRO A 154 29.66 4.49 0.48
N CYS A 155 30.83 4.64 -0.18
CA CYS A 155 30.90 5.25 -1.51
C CYS A 155 30.26 4.31 -2.55
N ALA A 156 29.42 4.87 -3.41
CA ALA A 156 28.73 4.16 -4.48
C ALA A 156 28.26 5.11 -5.59
N THR A 157 28.07 4.57 -6.77
CA THR A 157 27.24 5.18 -7.83
C THR A 157 25.99 4.31 -7.99
N ILE A 158 24.80 4.92 -7.89
CA ILE A 158 23.51 4.23 -7.98
C ILE A 158 22.66 4.97 -9.02
N ASN A 159 22.11 4.21 -9.98
CA ASN A 159 21.08 4.69 -10.89
C ASN A 159 19.84 3.81 -10.69
N ASP A 160 18.73 4.42 -10.33
CA ASP A 160 17.54 3.68 -9.99
C ASP A 160 16.27 4.37 -10.51
N ALA A 161 15.29 3.56 -10.85
CA ALA A 161 13.96 3.99 -11.24
C ALA A 161 12.99 2.82 -11.01
N PRO A 162 11.75 3.07 -10.56
CA PRO A 162 10.78 2.01 -10.42
C PRO A 162 10.36 1.46 -11.79
N ARG A 163 10.16 0.14 -11.86
CA ARG A 163 9.63 -0.53 -13.05
C ARG A 163 8.16 -0.19 -13.29
N PHE A 164 7.39 -0.01 -12.22
CA PHE A 164 5.95 0.23 -12.24
C PHE A 164 5.58 1.55 -11.57
N GLY A 165 4.62 2.26 -12.14
CA GLY A 165 4.05 3.46 -11.56
C GLY A 165 3.14 3.20 -10.34
N TYR A 166 2.52 2.01 -10.26
CA TYR A 166 1.73 1.57 -9.12
C TYR A 166 2.49 0.52 -8.31
N ARG A 167 2.74 0.82 -7.05
CA ARG A 167 3.42 -0.08 -6.10
C ARG A 167 2.65 -0.01 -4.80
N GLY A 168 1.66 -0.90 -4.67
CA GLY A 168 0.62 -0.80 -3.66
C GLY A 168 0.80 -1.74 -2.47
N MET A 169 0.17 -1.32 -1.38
CA MET A 169 -0.17 -2.16 -0.25
C MET A 169 -1.62 -1.87 0.15
N HIS A 170 -2.39 -2.93 0.37
CA HIS A 170 -3.74 -2.85 0.89
C HIS A 170 -3.74 -3.06 2.40
N LEU A 171 -4.62 -2.36 3.11
CA LEU A 171 -4.87 -2.57 4.53
C LEU A 171 -6.38 -2.58 4.78
N ASP A 172 -6.89 -3.70 5.27
CA ASP A 172 -8.23 -3.85 5.80
C ASP A 172 -8.29 -3.31 7.23
N VAL A 173 -9.17 -2.34 7.48
CA VAL A 173 -9.46 -1.82 8.83
C VAL A 173 -10.90 -2.07 9.24
N ALA A 174 -11.69 -2.71 8.38
CA ALA A 174 -13.09 -3.03 8.62
C ALA A 174 -13.24 -4.28 9.50
N ARG A 175 -12.49 -5.36 9.24
CA ARG A 175 -12.55 -6.58 10.05
C ARG A 175 -11.91 -6.38 11.42
N HIS A 176 -10.67 -5.84 11.45
CA HIS A 176 -10.09 -5.31 12.69
C HIS A 176 -9.62 -3.87 12.48
N PHE A 177 -9.96 -3.02 13.43
CA PHE A 177 -9.69 -1.59 13.39
C PHE A 177 -8.26 -1.30 13.87
N PHE A 178 -7.52 -0.51 13.09
CA PHE A 178 -6.19 -0.03 13.45
C PHE A 178 -6.23 1.49 13.68
N THR A 179 -5.56 1.94 14.73
CA THR A 179 -5.46 3.36 15.05
C THR A 179 -4.63 4.13 14.00
N LEU A 180 -4.78 5.44 13.97
CA LEU A 180 -4.00 6.27 13.03
C LEU A 180 -2.49 6.12 13.22
N ASP A 181 -2.02 5.93 14.45
CA ASP A 181 -0.59 5.75 14.70
C ASP A 181 -0.09 4.41 14.16
N GLU A 182 -0.90 3.36 14.20
CA GLU A 182 -0.60 2.07 13.58
C GLU A 182 -0.58 2.18 12.05
N VAL A 183 -1.53 2.90 11.46
CA VAL A 183 -1.54 3.16 10.01
C VAL A 183 -0.31 3.98 9.59
N LYS A 184 0.12 4.99 10.37
CA LYS A 184 1.37 5.73 10.12
C LYS A 184 2.61 4.84 10.15
N ARG A 185 2.65 3.84 11.05
CA ARG A 185 3.76 2.86 11.07
C ARG A 185 3.84 2.09 9.74
N ILE A 186 2.70 1.66 9.20
CA ILE A 186 2.64 1.00 7.89
C ILE A 186 3.10 1.94 6.77
N LEU A 187 2.62 3.18 6.75
CA LEU A 187 3.05 4.19 5.77
C LEU A 187 4.57 4.43 5.82
N ASN A 188 5.16 4.45 7.00
CA ASN A 188 6.62 4.58 7.15
C ASN A 188 7.36 3.37 6.59
N VAL A 189 6.89 2.14 6.82
CA VAL A 189 7.44 0.91 6.23
C VAL A 189 7.34 0.96 4.70
N MET A 190 6.17 1.35 4.17
CA MET A 190 5.96 1.54 2.74
C MET A 190 6.95 2.55 2.14
N ALA A 191 7.16 3.70 2.81
CA ALA A 191 8.09 4.74 2.35
C ALA A 191 9.54 4.24 2.30
N VAL A 192 10.00 3.49 3.31
CA VAL A 192 11.35 2.90 3.33
C VAL A 192 11.56 1.99 2.13
N HIS A 193 10.55 1.23 1.73
CA HIS A 193 10.60 0.29 0.62
C HIS A 193 10.12 0.89 -0.72
N LYS A 194 9.95 2.21 -0.80
CA LYS A 194 9.57 2.95 -2.01
C LYS A 194 8.23 2.53 -2.61
N LEU A 195 7.31 2.00 -1.78
CA LEU A 195 5.92 1.82 -2.16
C LEU A 195 5.23 3.19 -2.18
N ASN A 196 4.30 3.40 -3.13
CA ASN A 196 3.72 4.73 -3.37
C ASN A 196 2.19 4.79 -3.27
N THR A 197 1.53 3.68 -2.97
CA THR A 197 0.07 3.64 -2.91
C THR A 197 -0.41 2.79 -1.74
N LEU A 198 -1.17 3.40 -0.82
CA LEU A 198 -1.96 2.68 0.18
C LEU A 198 -3.39 2.53 -0.32
N HIS A 199 -3.84 1.31 -0.53
CA HIS A 199 -5.24 0.97 -0.73
C HIS A 199 -5.87 0.73 0.66
N TRP A 200 -6.76 1.63 1.09
CA TRP A 200 -7.32 1.61 2.44
C TRP A 200 -8.77 1.12 2.39
N HIS A 201 -8.98 -0.14 2.81
CA HIS A 201 -10.28 -0.79 2.84
C HIS A 201 -11.05 -0.36 4.09
N LEU A 202 -11.92 0.64 3.92
CA LEU A 202 -12.57 1.39 5.00
C LEU A 202 -13.95 0.84 5.40
N THR A 203 -14.57 0.00 4.58
CA THR A 203 -15.95 -0.46 4.80
C THR A 203 -16.11 -1.92 4.40
N ASP A 204 -16.79 -2.68 5.23
CA ASP A 204 -17.16 -4.08 4.99
C ASP A 204 -18.35 -4.49 5.87
N ASP A 205 -18.78 -5.73 5.78
CA ASP A 205 -19.87 -6.32 6.57
C ASP A 205 -19.70 -6.17 8.09
N GLN A 206 -18.42 -6.16 8.56
CA GLN A 206 -18.07 -6.17 9.98
C GLN A 206 -17.79 -4.80 10.55
N GLY A 207 -17.78 -3.76 9.72
CA GLY A 207 -17.59 -2.41 10.21
C GLY A 207 -17.49 -1.35 9.12
N TRP A 208 -18.04 -0.19 9.41
CA TRP A 208 -17.93 1.04 8.63
C TRP A 208 -16.97 1.99 9.34
N ARG A 209 -15.84 2.37 8.74
CA ARG A 209 -14.74 3.04 9.43
C ARG A 209 -14.54 4.50 9.07
N VAL A 210 -15.35 5.06 8.19
CA VAL A 210 -15.23 6.46 7.74
C VAL A 210 -16.45 7.28 8.14
N GLU A 211 -16.24 8.44 8.77
CA GLU A 211 -17.30 9.39 9.07
C GLU A 211 -17.92 9.94 7.79
N ILE A 212 -19.24 9.81 7.65
CA ILE A 212 -20.05 10.44 6.60
C ILE A 212 -21.08 11.35 7.30
N LYS A 213 -20.85 12.65 7.22
CA LYS A 213 -21.65 13.63 7.95
C LYS A 213 -23.13 13.62 7.57
N LYS A 214 -23.41 13.33 6.29
CA LYS A 214 -24.79 13.19 5.80
C LYS A 214 -25.49 11.93 6.32
N TYR A 215 -24.73 10.91 6.71
CA TYR A 215 -25.23 9.63 7.20
C TYR A 215 -24.59 9.22 8.53
N PRO A 216 -24.87 9.95 9.64
CA PRO A 216 -24.16 9.76 10.91
C PRO A 216 -24.31 8.35 11.51
N ARG A 217 -25.42 7.67 11.23
CA ARG A 217 -25.63 6.30 11.72
C ARG A 217 -24.63 5.28 11.17
N LEU A 218 -23.93 5.60 10.07
CA LEU A 218 -22.85 4.75 9.57
C LEU A 218 -21.73 4.57 10.60
N THR A 219 -21.44 5.61 11.39
CA THR A 219 -20.47 5.53 12.49
C THR A 219 -21.11 5.26 13.84
N GLU A 220 -22.33 5.74 14.09
CA GLU A 220 -23.05 5.49 15.34
C GLU A 220 -23.46 4.01 15.50
N VAL A 221 -23.83 3.34 14.42
CA VAL A 221 -24.29 1.95 14.38
C VAL A 221 -23.32 1.06 13.62
N GLY A 222 -22.99 1.46 12.38
CA GLY A 222 -22.21 0.62 11.44
C GLY A 222 -20.76 0.42 11.87
N SER A 223 -20.21 1.28 12.72
CA SER A 223 -18.82 1.13 13.19
C SER A 223 -18.65 0.11 14.31
N ILE A 224 -19.75 -0.41 14.89
CA ILE A 224 -19.72 -1.27 16.08
C ILE A 224 -20.45 -2.57 15.80
N ARG A 225 -19.78 -3.71 15.95
CA ARG A 225 -20.40 -5.05 16.02
C ARG A 225 -20.51 -5.52 17.46
N ASN A 226 -21.60 -6.19 17.79
CA ASN A 226 -21.88 -6.64 19.17
C ASN A 226 -21.18 -7.94 19.58
N LYS A 227 -20.64 -8.67 18.61
CA LYS A 227 -19.98 -9.96 18.80
C LYS A 227 -18.96 -10.17 17.68
N THR A 228 -17.94 -10.98 17.95
CA THR A 228 -16.96 -11.39 16.95
C THR A 228 -16.79 -12.91 17.00
N MET A 229 -16.76 -13.56 15.84
CA MET A 229 -16.49 -14.99 15.71
C MET A 229 -15.14 -15.34 16.33
N ILE A 230 -15.12 -16.36 17.20
CA ILE A 230 -13.90 -16.82 17.84
C ILE A 230 -13.14 -17.74 16.87
N ARG A 231 -11.95 -17.30 16.48
CA ARG A 231 -11.08 -18.05 15.56
C ARG A 231 -11.83 -18.46 14.29
N LYS A 232 -11.88 -19.76 13.96
CA LYS A 232 -12.61 -20.36 12.81
C LYS A 232 -13.81 -21.19 13.25
N GLU A 233 -14.38 -20.86 14.40
CA GLU A 233 -15.50 -21.59 15.00
C GLU A 233 -16.81 -20.89 14.62
N TRP A 234 -17.43 -21.31 13.53
CA TRP A 234 -18.55 -20.62 12.86
C TRP A 234 -19.70 -20.31 13.79
N ASP A 235 -20.12 -20.88 14.72
CA ASP A 235 -21.26 -20.57 15.59
C ASP A 235 -20.83 -20.15 17.01
N ASN A 236 -19.54 -19.91 17.22
CA ASN A 236 -18.96 -19.48 18.47
C ASN A 236 -18.49 -18.03 18.42
N TYR A 237 -19.04 -17.21 19.31
CA TYR A 237 -18.78 -15.76 19.34
C TYR A 237 -18.35 -15.34 20.74
N ASP A 238 -17.44 -14.39 20.80
CA ASP A 238 -17.36 -13.53 21.97
C ASP A 238 -18.59 -12.60 22.02
N THR A 239 -18.84 -12.01 23.16
CA THR A 239 -19.96 -11.06 23.35
C THR A 239 -19.46 -9.66 23.64
N THR A 240 -18.21 -9.37 23.27
CA THR A 240 -17.58 -8.08 23.49
C THR A 240 -17.85 -7.18 22.28
N PRO A 241 -18.50 -6.03 22.46
CA PRO A 241 -18.62 -5.06 21.38
C PRO A 241 -17.25 -4.62 20.87
N TYR A 242 -17.11 -4.60 19.55
CA TYR A 242 -15.86 -4.22 18.89
C TYR A 242 -16.13 -3.20 17.79
N GLY A 243 -15.29 -2.15 17.71
CA GLY A 243 -15.45 -1.15 16.67
C GLY A 243 -14.47 0.00 16.77
N GLY A 244 -14.69 0.99 15.94
CA GLY A 244 -13.91 2.21 15.79
C GLY A 244 -14.20 2.83 14.43
N PHE A 245 -13.88 4.09 14.27
CA PHE A 245 -13.95 4.80 12.99
C PHE A 245 -12.99 5.99 13.01
N TYR A 246 -12.75 6.56 11.85
CA TYR A 246 -11.97 7.77 11.67
C TYR A 246 -12.89 8.93 11.33
N THR A 247 -12.67 10.08 11.95
CA THR A 247 -13.31 11.33 11.57
C THR A 247 -12.74 11.85 10.26
N GLN A 248 -13.49 12.70 9.56
CA GLN A 248 -13.01 13.28 8.30
C GLN A 248 -11.74 14.11 8.48
N ASP A 249 -11.61 14.80 9.61
CA ASP A 249 -10.42 15.62 9.88
C ASP A 249 -9.18 14.73 10.13
N GLU A 250 -9.33 13.62 10.86
CA GLU A 250 -8.28 12.61 11.03
C GLU A 250 -7.86 11.99 9.70
N LEU A 251 -8.82 11.73 8.80
CA LEU A 251 -8.51 11.20 7.47
C LEU A 251 -7.76 12.22 6.59
N ARG A 252 -8.14 13.51 6.64
CA ARG A 252 -7.41 14.57 5.93
C ARG A 252 -5.98 14.72 6.45
N ASP A 253 -5.78 14.64 7.75
CA ASP A 253 -4.43 14.66 8.36
C ASP A 253 -3.60 13.44 7.91
N MET A 254 -4.23 12.27 7.81
CA MET A 254 -3.55 11.06 7.30
C MET A 254 -3.20 11.17 5.83
N VAL A 255 -4.08 11.73 5.00
CA VAL A 255 -3.80 12.01 3.57
C VAL A 255 -2.60 12.93 3.43
N LYS A 256 -2.52 13.99 4.24
CA LYS A 256 -1.36 14.88 4.26
C LYS A 256 -0.09 14.17 4.69
N TYR A 257 -0.15 13.38 5.77
CA TYR A 257 0.98 12.58 6.25
C TYR A 257 1.51 11.63 5.17
N ALA A 258 0.62 10.90 4.49
CA ALA A 258 0.99 10.01 3.40
C ALA A 258 1.62 10.78 2.22
N ALA A 259 1.06 11.92 1.84
CA ALA A 259 1.61 12.78 0.78
C ALA A 259 3.02 13.28 1.10
N ASP A 260 3.29 13.61 2.35
CA ASP A 260 4.63 13.98 2.82
C ASP A 260 5.67 12.86 2.65
N LEU A 261 5.22 11.61 2.70
CA LEU A 261 6.02 10.41 2.41
C LEU A 261 6.09 10.06 0.91
N GLY A 262 5.34 10.76 0.04
CA GLY A 262 5.21 10.45 -1.39
C GLY A 262 4.25 9.29 -1.66
N ILE A 263 3.31 9.02 -0.75
CA ILE A 263 2.32 7.93 -0.84
C ILE A 263 0.94 8.52 -1.10
N THR A 264 0.24 7.98 -2.09
CA THR A 264 -1.17 8.27 -2.35
C THR A 264 -2.06 7.27 -1.61
N ILE A 265 -3.09 7.75 -0.92
CA ILE A 265 -4.12 6.90 -0.34
C ILE A 265 -5.26 6.77 -1.34
N ILE A 266 -5.62 5.53 -1.70
CA ILE A 266 -6.82 5.18 -2.45
C ILE A 266 -7.82 4.60 -1.45
N PRO A 267 -8.91 5.31 -1.14
CA PRO A 267 -9.96 4.78 -0.26
C PRO A 267 -10.80 3.74 -1.00
N GLU A 268 -11.23 2.72 -0.28
CA GLU A 268 -12.25 1.79 -0.74
C GLU A 268 -13.54 1.95 0.04
N ILE A 269 -14.63 2.08 -0.71
CA ILE A 269 -16.01 1.92 -0.25
C ILE A 269 -16.58 0.75 -1.03
N ASP A 270 -16.59 -0.41 -0.43
CA ASP A 270 -17.03 -1.64 -1.09
C ASP A 270 -18.53 -1.61 -1.35
N LEU A 271 -18.93 -1.95 -2.58
CA LEU A 271 -20.32 -1.98 -3.03
C LEU A 271 -20.47 -2.88 -4.27
N PRO A 272 -21.65 -3.43 -4.54
CA PRO A 272 -22.87 -3.41 -3.75
C PRO A 272 -22.96 -4.55 -2.70
N GLY A 273 -21.97 -5.47 -2.69
CA GLY A 273 -21.74 -6.47 -1.65
C GLY A 273 -21.07 -5.86 -0.42
N HIS A 274 -20.75 -6.67 0.59
CA HIS A 274 -20.00 -6.29 1.82
C HIS A 274 -20.55 -5.05 2.54
N MET A 275 -21.89 -4.89 2.54
CA MET A 275 -22.59 -3.69 3.00
C MET A 275 -23.42 -3.89 4.28
N MET A 276 -23.23 -4.99 5.04
CA MET A 276 -24.04 -5.23 6.24
C MET A 276 -23.95 -4.11 7.27
N ALA A 277 -22.79 -3.48 7.43
CA ALA A 277 -22.65 -2.35 8.34
C ALA A 277 -23.50 -1.14 7.91
N ALA A 278 -23.56 -0.85 6.61
CA ALA A 278 -24.43 0.18 6.07
C ALA A 278 -25.92 -0.22 6.17
N LEU A 279 -26.27 -1.47 5.90
CA LEU A 279 -27.63 -1.99 6.02
C LEU A 279 -28.12 -1.99 7.46
N ALA A 280 -27.29 -2.32 8.44
CA ALA A 280 -27.61 -2.20 9.85
C ALA A 280 -27.89 -0.75 10.27
N SER A 281 -27.18 0.19 9.65
CA SER A 281 -27.38 1.63 9.87
C SER A 281 -28.62 2.18 9.20
N TYR A 282 -28.91 1.75 7.96
CA TYR A 282 -30.00 2.23 7.10
C TYR A 282 -30.70 1.05 6.42
N PRO A 283 -31.59 0.32 7.14
CA PRO A 283 -32.19 -0.91 6.65
C PRO A 283 -32.98 -0.79 5.35
N GLU A 284 -33.50 0.41 5.06
CA GLU A 284 -34.23 0.70 3.83
C GLU A 284 -33.36 0.60 2.55
N LEU A 285 -32.02 0.57 2.67
CA LEU A 285 -31.11 0.37 1.55
C LEU A 285 -31.04 -1.08 1.09
N GLY A 286 -31.43 -2.04 1.93
CA GLY A 286 -31.46 -3.46 1.59
C GLY A 286 -32.76 -3.90 0.90
N CYS A 287 -32.74 -5.08 0.30
CA CYS A 287 -33.87 -5.64 -0.44
C CYS A 287 -35.04 -6.03 0.48
N THR A 288 -34.74 -6.53 1.68
CA THR A 288 -35.76 -6.99 2.64
C THR A 288 -36.24 -5.91 3.60
N GLY A 289 -35.49 -4.79 3.72
CA GLY A 289 -35.79 -3.71 4.66
C GLY A 289 -35.41 -4.02 6.12
N GLY A 290 -34.69 -5.12 6.36
CA GLY A 290 -34.20 -5.50 7.67
C GLY A 290 -35.17 -6.35 8.52
N PRO A 291 -34.88 -6.53 9.83
CA PRO A 291 -33.73 -5.95 10.52
C PRO A 291 -32.38 -6.54 10.08
N TYR A 292 -31.32 -5.73 10.13
CA TYR A 292 -29.95 -6.14 9.85
C TYR A 292 -29.05 -5.85 11.06
N GLU A 293 -27.97 -6.62 11.20
CA GLU A 293 -26.95 -6.42 12.20
C GLU A 293 -25.58 -6.25 11.52
N VAL A 294 -24.68 -5.47 12.13
CA VAL A 294 -23.28 -5.46 11.75
C VAL A 294 -22.72 -6.86 11.97
N SER A 295 -22.11 -7.44 10.93
CA SER A 295 -21.70 -8.84 10.98
C SER A 295 -20.60 -9.07 12.03
N GLY A 296 -20.80 -10.06 12.89
CA GLY A 296 -19.75 -10.58 13.76
C GLY A 296 -19.02 -11.80 13.18
N GLN A 297 -19.33 -12.17 11.96
CA GLN A 297 -18.83 -13.36 11.28
C GLN A 297 -18.12 -12.98 10.00
N TRP A 298 -17.07 -13.71 9.65
CA TRP A 298 -16.30 -13.52 8.42
C TRP A 298 -17.02 -14.11 7.20
N GLY A 299 -16.53 -13.77 5.99
CA GLY A 299 -17.04 -14.28 4.71
C GLY A 299 -18.26 -13.53 4.19
N ILE A 300 -18.79 -14.00 3.07
CA ILE A 300 -19.82 -13.36 2.24
C ILE A 300 -21.19 -13.37 2.93
N ARG A 301 -21.94 -12.27 2.84
CA ARG A 301 -23.32 -12.15 3.32
C ARG A 301 -24.30 -12.06 2.17
N ASP A 302 -25.47 -12.70 2.32
CA ASP A 302 -26.52 -12.68 1.28
C ASP A 302 -27.17 -11.30 1.09
N ASP A 303 -27.19 -10.49 2.15
CA ASP A 303 -27.83 -9.19 2.12
C ASP A 303 -26.86 -8.12 1.60
N VAL A 304 -27.25 -7.51 0.47
CA VAL A 304 -26.50 -6.51 -0.29
C VAL A 304 -27.36 -5.28 -0.53
N LEU A 305 -26.78 -4.21 -1.05
CA LEU A 305 -27.54 -3.01 -1.43
C LEU A 305 -28.64 -3.35 -2.45
N CYS A 306 -29.83 -2.78 -2.25
CA CYS A 306 -30.96 -2.94 -3.17
C CYS A 306 -30.83 -1.96 -4.34
N VAL A 307 -30.16 -2.37 -5.40
CA VAL A 307 -29.90 -1.53 -6.59
C VAL A 307 -31.13 -1.34 -7.48
N GLY A 308 -32.28 -1.88 -7.09
CA GLY A 308 -33.59 -1.56 -7.68
C GLY A 308 -34.13 -0.20 -7.25
N LYS A 309 -33.66 0.39 -6.16
CA LYS A 309 -34.16 1.65 -5.58
C LYS A 309 -33.28 2.84 -5.95
N GLU A 310 -33.87 3.98 -6.35
CA GLU A 310 -33.10 5.21 -6.58
C GLU A 310 -32.45 5.74 -5.29
N LYS A 311 -33.10 5.58 -4.14
CA LYS A 311 -32.57 5.98 -2.83
C LYS A 311 -31.20 5.33 -2.53
N THR A 312 -30.95 4.12 -3.03
CA THR A 312 -29.66 3.45 -2.89
C THR A 312 -28.57 4.20 -3.66
N PHE A 313 -28.86 4.64 -4.86
CA PHE A 313 -27.91 5.43 -5.65
C PHE A 313 -27.68 6.81 -5.06
N GLU A 314 -28.75 7.46 -4.56
CA GLU A 314 -28.61 8.71 -3.80
C GLU A 314 -27.70 8.55 -2.59
N PHE A 315 -27.82 7.44 -1.87
CA PHE A 315 -26.93 7.11 -0.76
C PHE A 315 -25.48 6.95 -1.23
N ILE A 316 -25.23 6.12 -2.24
CA ILE A 316 -23.89 5.88 -2.81
C ILE A 316 -23.25 7.19 -3.26
N GLU A 317 -23.96 7.98 -4.07
CA GLU A 317 -23.50 9.25 -4.61
C GLU A 317 -23.14 10.25 -3.51
N ASN A 318 -23.95 10.36 -2.44
CA ASN A 318 -23.67 11.23 -1.31
C ASN A 318 -22.46 10.76 -0.46
N VAL A 319 -22.29 9.45 -0.25
CA VAL A 319 -21.11 8.89 0.40
C VAL A 319 -19.87 9.22 -0.41
N LEU A 320 -19.89 8.96 -1.70
CA LEU A 320 -18.76 9.21 -2.59
C LEU A 320 -18.41 10.70 -2.69
N LEU A 321 -19.37 11.62 -2.60
CA LEU A 321 -19.09 13.07 -2.55
C LEU A 321 -18.21 13.42 -1.34
N GLU A 322 -18.51 12.89 -0.16
CA GLU A 322 -17.69 13.14 1.03
C GLU A 322 -16.34 12.44 0.94
N ILE A 323 -16.27 11.25 0.35
CA ILE A 323 -15.01 10.55 0.10
C ILE A 323 -14.07 11.33 -0.83
N ILE A 324 -14.56 11.83 -1.94
CA ILE A 324 -13.73 12.61 -2.88
C ILE A 324 -13.30 13.98 -2.34
N ASP A 325 -14.02 14.53 -1.37
CA ASP A 325 -13.63 15.74 -0.65
C ASP A 325 -12.47 15.49 0.33
N ILE A 326 -12.43 14.30 0.93
CA ILE A 326 -11.38 13.89 1.86
C ILE A 326 -10.12 13.43 1.12
N PHE A 327 -10.28 12.58 0.08
CA PHE A 327 -9.19 11.92 -0.61
C PHE A 327 -8.95 12.52 -2.01
N PRO A 328 -7.80 13.18 -2.23
CA PRO A 328 -7.49 13.82 -3.51
C PRO A 328 -7.04 12.83 -4.59
N SER A 329 -6.95 11.54 -4.30
CA SER A 329 -6.51 10.50 -5.23
C SER A 329 -7.32 10.50 -6.52
N LYS A 330 -6.66 10.26 -7.63
CA LYS A 330 -7.31 10.11 -8.94
C LYS A 330 -8.29 8.94 -8.97
N TYR A 331 -8.01 7.91 -8.18
CA TYR A 331 -8.78 6.68 -8.12
C TYR A 331 -9.56 6.58 -6.82
N ILE A 332 -10.77 6.04 -6.91
CA ILE A 332 -11.58 5.55 -5.80
C ILE A 332 -11.81 4.06 -6.05
N HIS A 333 -11.52 3.22 -5.08
CA HIS A 333 -11.84 1.81 -5.16
C HIS A 333 -13.28 1.58 -4.68
N ILE A 334 -14.06 0.85 -5.46
CA ILE A 334 -15.49 0.67 -5.22
C ILE A 334 -15.86 -0.79 -4.88
N GLY A 335 -14.85 -1.64 -4.64
CA GLY A 335 -15.06 -3.07 -4.40
C GLY A 335 -15.57 -3.80 -5.63
N GLY A 336 -16.78 -4.30 -5.57
CA GLY A 336 -17.46 -5.01 -6.65
C GLY A 336 -17.38 -6.52 -6.58
N ASP A 337 -16.64 -7.03 -5.60
CA ASP A 337 -16.41 -8.44 -5.35
C ASP A 337 -17.57 -9.12 -4.63
N GLU A 338 -17.60 -10.42 -4.75
CA GLU A 338 -18.38 -11.38 -3.95
C GLU A 338 -19.84 -10.97 -3.68
N CYS A 339 -20.48 -10.23 -4.60
CA CYS A 339 -21.85 -9.76 -4.43
C CYS A 339 -22.87 -10.87 -4.76
N PRO A 340 -23.57 -11.49 -3.79
CA PRO A 340 -24.57 -12.51 -4.05
C PRO A 340 -25.82 -11.91 -4.71
N LYS A 341 -26.38 -12.65 -5.66
CA LYS A 341 -27.55 -12.21 -6.43
C LYS A 341 -28.90 -12.68 -5.84
N ILE A 342 -28.85 -13.55 -4.84
CA ILE A 342 -30.02 -14.24 -4.26
C ILE A 342 -31.12 -13.29 -3.75
N ARG A 343 -30.71 -12.10 -3.23
CA ARG A 343 -31.69 -11.09 -2.81
C ARG A 343 -32.31 -10.37 -4.01
N TRP A 344 -31.50 -10.07 -5.02
CA TRP A 344 -31.96 -9.37 -6.22
C TRP A 344 -32.94 -10.22 -7.07
N GLU A 345 -32.70 -11.54 -7.15
CA GLU A 345 -33.56 -12.50 -7.84
C GLU A 345 -35.02 -12.46 -7.30
N LYS A 346 -35.18 -12.15 -6.01
CA LYS A 346 -36.48 -12.15 -5.31
C LYS A 346 -37.02 -10.76 -5.02
N CYS A 347 -36.23 -9.71 -5.23
CA CYS A 347 -36.61 -8.34 -4.88
C CYS A 347 -37.45 -7.71 -5.98
N PRO A 348 -38.73 -7.32 -5.71
CA PRO A 348 -39.56 -6.70 -6.72
C PRO A 348 -38.98 -5.42 -7.36
N ALA A 349 -38.23 -4.62 -6.57
CA ALA A 349 -37.60 -3.40 -7.05
C ALA A 349 -36.43 -3.70 -8.01
N CYS A 350 -35.56 -4.70 -7.68
CA CYS A 350 -34.47 -5.12 -8.53
C CYS A 350 -35.01 -5.75 -9.83
N GLN A 351 -36.03 -6.61 -9.76
CA GLN A 351 -36.68 -7.23 -10.92
C GLN A 351 -37.35 -6.19 -11.80
N ALA A 352 -38.03 -5.19 -11.23
CA ALA A 352 -38.58 -4.08 -11.99
C ALA A 352 -37.51 -3.25 -12.73
N ARG A 353 -36.32 -3.06 -12.10
CA ARG A 353 -35.21 -2.39 -12.76
C ARG A 353 -34.66 -3.23 -13.91
N ILE A 354 -34.44 -4.54 -13.69
CA ILE A 354 -34.01 -5.49 -14.74
C ILE A 354 -34.97 -5.37 -15.96
N GLN A 355 -36.27 -5.42 -15.72
CA GLN A 355 -37.27 -5.27 -16.81
C GLN A 355 -37.19 -3.92 -17.50
N LYS A 356 -37.07 -2.83 -16.72
CA LYS A 356 -36.98 -1.46 -17.27
C LYS A 356 -35.74 -1.27 -18.14
N LEU A 357 -34.61 -1.90 -17.77
CA LEU A 357 -33.35 -1.85 -18.50
C LEU A 357 -33.28 -2.87 -19.64
N GLY A 358 -34.25 -3.81 -19.72
CA GLY A 358 -34.26 -4.87 -20.72
C GLY A 358 -33.18 -5.91 -20.56
N LEU A 359 -32.62 -6.05 -19.33
CA LEU A 359 -31.59 -7.04 -19.02
C LEU A 359 -32.15 -8.46 -19.09
N LYS A 360 -31.39 -9.39 -19.64
CA LYS A 360 -31.84 -10.78 -19.85
C LYS A 360 -30.68 -11.74 -19.62
N ASP A 361 -31.04 -12.97 -19.25
CA ASP A 361 -30.09 -14.07 -19.21
C ASP A 361 -29.59 -14.38 -20.63
N ASP A 362 -28.32 -14.68 -20.74
CA ASP A 362 -27.67 -15.17 -21.96
C ASP A 362 -26.56 -16.19 -21.65
N GLU A 363 -25.73 -16.51 -22.64
CA GLU A 363 -24.62 -17.45 -22.49
C GLU A 363 -23.49 -16.95 -21.58
N HIS A 364 -23.42 -15.64 -21.29
CA HIS A 364 -22.38 -15.01 -20.49
C HIS A 364 -22.82 -14.74 -19.04
N GLY A 365 -24.13 -14.68 -18.75
CA GLY A 365 -24.60 -14.46 -17.41
C GLY A 365 -26.12 -14.32 -17.26
N LYS A 366 -26.54 -14.19 -15.99
CA LYS A 366 -27.91 -13.89 -15.63
C LYS A 366 -28.16 -12.37 -15.64
N ALA A 367 -29.42 -11.97 -15.72
CA ALA A 367 -29.86 -10.60 -15.68
C ALA A 367 -29.36 -9.82 -14.44
N GLU A 368 -29.16 -10.52 -13.31
CA GLU A 368 -28.61 -9.94 -12.08
C GLU A 368 -27.13 -9.59 -12.18
N HIS A 369 -26.33 -10.32 -12.98
CA HIS A 369 -24.94 -9.94 -13.26
C HIS A 369 -24.90 -8.63 -14.05
N TYR A 370 -25.75 -8.48 -15.06
CA TYR A 370 -25.90 -7.22 -15.83
C TYR A 370 -26.46 -6.07 -14.98
N LEU A 371 -27.27 -6.38 -13.95
CA LEU A 371 -27.71 -5.38 -12.98
C LEU A 371 -26.55 -4.89 -12.10
N GLN A 372 -25.58 -5.73 -11.78
CA GLN A 372 -24.36 -5.29 -11.12
C GLN A 372 -23.51 -4.40 -12.04
N SER A 373 -23.29 -4.79 -13.30
CA SER A 373 -22.59 -3.96 -14.29
C SER A 373 -23.24 -2.58 -14.44
N TYR A 374 -24.57 -2.53 -14.57
CA TYR A 374 -25.30 -1.26 -14.57
C TYR A 374 -25.01 -0.40 -13.32
N THR A 375 -24.90 -1.04 -12.16
CA THR A 375 -24.58 -0.33 -10.91
C THR A 375 -23.18 0.24 -10.96
N ILE A 376 -22.19 -0.56 -11.38
CA ILE A 376 -20.80 -0.14 -11.53
C ILE A 376 -20.68 1.00 -12.56
N GLU A 377 -21.30 0.88 -13.73
CA GLU A 377 -21.31 1.93 -14.76
C GLU A 377 -21.91 3.25 -14.25
N ARG A 378 -22.98 3.18 -13.45
CA ARG A 378 -23.60 4.38 -12.88
C ARG A 378 -22.68 5.05 -11.87
N VAL A 379 -22.00 4.27 -11.03
CA VAL A 379 -21.02 4.78 -10.06
C VAL A 379 -19.80 5.35 -10.78
N GLU A 380 -19.30 4.65 -11.81
CA GLU A 380 -18.21 5.14 -12.65
C GLU A 380 -18.55 6.49 -13.28
N LYS A 381 -19.71 6.58 -13.92
CA LYS A 381 -20.17 7.83 -14.55
C LYS A 381 -20.18 8.97 -13.54
N PHE A 382 -20.76 8.74 -12.36
CA PHE A 382 -20.81 9.73 -11.29
C PHE A 382 -19.40 10.19 -10.88
N LEU A 383 -18.48 9.27 -10.64
CA LEU A 383 -17.11 9.59 -10.26
C LEU A 383 -16.33 10.28 -11.38
N ASN A 384 -16.55 9.89 -12.65
CA ASN A 384 -15.94 10.55 -13.80
C ASN A 384 -16.41 12.00 -13.96
N GLU A 385 -17.69 12.30 -13.70
CA GLU A 385 -18.23 13.67 -13.67
C GLU A 385 -17.58 14.54 -12.59
N HIS A 386 -17.01 13.90 -11.54
CA HIS A 386 -16.25 14.56 -10.48
C HIS A 386 -14.72 14.45 -10.67
N GLY A 387 -14.25 14.08 -11.88
CA GLY A 387 -12.83 14.01 -12.22
C GLY A 387 -12.07 12.84 -11.58
N ARG A 388 -12.78 11.80 -11.11
CA ARG A 388 -12.22 10.59 -10.53
C ARG A 388 -12.41 9.40 -11.45
N LYS A 389 -11.58 8.36 -11.26
CA LYS A 389 -11.70 7.06 -11.93
C LYS A 389 -11.98 5.97 -10.90
N ILE A 390 -12.61 4.90 -11.33
CA ILE A 390 -12.83 3.75 -10.47
C ILE A 390 -11.70 2.71 -10.59
N ILE A 391 -11.46 2.02 -9.48
CA ILE A 391 -10.86 0.70 -9.42
C ILE A 391 -11.90 -0.23 -8.84
N GLY A 392 -11.98 -1.46 -9.31
CA GLY A 392 -12.78 -2.52 -8.69
C GLY A 392 -12.07 -3.85 -8.79
N TRP A 393 -12.45 -4.78 -7.91
CA TRP A 393 -12.00 -6.15 -7.97
C TRP A 393 -12.41 -6.79 -9.30
N ASP A 394 -11.79 -7.90 -9.71
CA ASP A 394 -11.95 -8.40 -11.08
C ASP A 394 -13.35 -8.95 -11.43
N GLU A 395 -14.27 -9.04 -10.45
CA GLU A 395 -15.70 -9.29 -10.70
C GLU A 395 -16.39 -8.17 -11.48
N ILE A 396 -15.83 -6.96 -11.53
CA ILE A 396 -16.39 -5.89 -12.37
C ILE A 396 -16.30 -6.18 -13.88
N LEU A 397 -15.55 -7.21 -14.27
CA LEU A 397 -15.54 -7.75 -15.65
C LEU A 397 -16.84 -8.49 -15.98
N GLU A 398 -17.54 -9.01 -14.97
CA GLU A 398 -18.75 -9.81 -15.17
C GLU A 398 -19.91 -8.93 -15.66
N GLY A 399 -20.52 -9.33 -16.80
CA GLY A 399 -21.62 -8.58 -17.42
C GLY A 399 -21.21 -7.34 -18.21
N GLY A 400 -19.91 -7.11 -18.40
CA GLY A 400 -19.34 -6.00 -19.17
C GLY A 400 -18.59 -4.99 -18.32
N LEU A 401 -17.43 -4.57 -18.78
CA LEU A 401 -16.57 -3.63 -18.06
C LEU A 401 -16.93 -2.18 -18.39
N ALA A 402 -17.07 -1.35 -17.37
CA ALA A 402 -17.27 0.08 -17.51
C ALA A 402 -16.08 0.75 -18.21
N THR A 403 -16.32 1.75 -19.05
CA THR A 403 -15.40 2.24 -20.09
C THR A 403 -14.03 2.69 -19.59
N ASN A 404 -13.93 3.28 -18.40
CA ASN A 404 -12.68 3.81 -17.85
C ASN A 404 -12.26 3.09 -16.57
N ALA A 405 -12.89 1.96 -16.24
CA ALA A 405 -12.58 1.21 -15.03
C ALA A 405 -11.17 0.62 -15.10
N THR A 406 -10.52 0.60 -13.96
CA THR A 406 -9.27 -0.13 -13.72
C THR A 406 -9.60 -1.39 -12.94
N VAL A 407 -9.10 -2.53 -13.40
CA VAL A 407 -9.37 -3.84 -12.80
C VAL A 407 -8.27 -4.21 -11.80
N MET A 408 -8.66 -4.57 -10.58
CA MET A 408 -7.75 -5.15 -9.60
C MET A 408 -7.92 -6.68 -9.59
N SER A 409 -6.94 -7.38 -10.17
CA SER A 409 -7.04 -8.84 -10.43
C SER A 409 -6.54 -9.63 -9.22
N TRP A 410 -7.47 -10.24 -8.46
CA TRP A 410 -7.18 -10.95 -7.21
C TRP A 410 -7.44 -12.47 -7.28
N ARG A 411 -8.43 -12.93 -8.03
CA ARG A 411 -8.75 -14.37 -8.20
C ARG A 411 -7.69 -15.14 -9.00
N GLY A 412 -6.62 -14.46 -9.39
CA GLY A 412 -5.51 -14.92 -10.20
C GLY A 412 -5.00 -13.77 -11.07
N ILE A 413 -4.31 -14.10 -12.15
CA ILE A 413 -3.82 -13.10 -13.12
C ILE A 413 -4.78 -12.91 -14.32
N ASP A 414 -5.75 -13.82 -14.49
CA ASP A 414 -6.57 -13.89 -15.71
C ASP A 414 -7.46 -12.64 -15.87
N GLY A 415 -8.03 -12.11 -14.79
CA GLY A 415 -8.81 -10.87 -14.82
C GLY A 415 -7.99 -9.68 -15.32
N GLY A 416 -6.74 -9.56 -14.87
CA GLY A 416 -5.83 -8.52 -15.36
C GLY A 416 -5.39 -8.72 -16.81
N VAL A 417 -5.18 -9.96 -17.23
CA VAL A 417 -4.90 -10.30 -18.64
C VAL A 417 -6.07 -9.92 -19.53
N GLU A 418 -7.29 -10.27 -19.11
CA GLU A 418 -8.50 -9.95 -19.86
C GLU A 418 -8.72 -8.44 -19.99
N ALA A 419 -8.59 -7.71 -18.89
CA ALA A 419 -8.65 -6.25 -18.88
C ALA A 419 -7.62 -5.63 -19.83
N ALA A 420 -6.35 -6.05 -19.75
CA ALA A 420 -5.27 -5.54 -20.60
C ALA A 420 -5.51 -5.82 -22.09
N LYS A 421 -6.04 -6.99 -22.45
CA LYS A 421 -6.42 -7.34 -23.82
C LYS A 421 -7.55 -6.47 -24.36
N GLN A 422 -8.47 -6.02 -23.51
CA GLN A 422 -9.55 -5.10 -23.86
C GLN A 422 -9.11 -3.62 -23.84
N GLY A 423 -7.85 -3.31 -23.48
CA GLY A 423 -7.33 -1.95 -23.42
C GLY A 423 -7.65 -1.21 -22.12
N HIS A 424 -8.01 -1.94 -21.06
CA HIS A 424 -8.22 -1.40 -19.72
C HIS A 424 -6.98 -1.57 -18.84
N TYR A 425 -6.77 -0.61 -17.96
CA TYR A 425 -5.70 -0.72 -16.98
C TYR A 425 -6.01 -1.81 -15.95
N ALA A 426 -4.95 -2.49 -15.51
CA ALA A 426 -5.05 -3.50 -14.48
C ALA A 426 -3.93 -3.38 -13.44
N ILE A 427 -4.25 -3.79 -12.21
CA ILE A 427 -3.32 -3.94 -11.09
C ILE A 427 -3.34 -5.41 -10.70
N MET A 428 -2.15 -6.03 -10.66
CA MET A 428 -2.02 -7.45 -10.32
C MET A 428 -1.88 -7.63 -8.82
N THR A 429 -2.82 -8.35 -8.22
CA THR A 429 -2.84 -8.66 -6.80
C THR A 429 -3.36 -10.08 -6.52
N PRO A 430 -2.88 -11.11 -7.26
CA PRO A 430 -3.40 -12.46 -7.13
C PRO A 430 -3.23 -13.00 -5.72
N THR A 431 -4.26 -13.71 -5.23
CA THR A 431 -4.29 -14.35 -3.90
C THR A 431 -3.00 -15.12 -3.60
N ALA A 432 -2.52 -15.90 -4.55
CA ALA A 432 -1.18 -16.45 -4.52
C ALA A 432 -0.34 -15.76 -5.63
N PRO A 433 0.72 -15.00 -5.29
CA PRO A 433 1.40 -14.98 -3.97
C PRO A 433 1.16 -13.73 -3.11
N LEU A 434 0.22 -12.82 -3.44
CA LEU A 434 0.22 -11.46 -2.91
C LEU A 434 -0.73 -11.20 -1.73
N TYR A 435 -1.44 -12.23 -1.23
CA TYR A 435 -2.22 -12.11 0.00
C TYR A 435 -1.33 -12.42 1.21
N LEU A 436 -0.98 -11.38 1.97
CA LEU A 436 -0.07 -11.47 3.11
C LEU A 436 -0.76 -11.97 4.39
N ASP A 437 -2.07 -12.07 4.41
CA ASP A 437 -2.87 -12.74 5.43
C ASP A 437 -2.76 -14.28 5.37
N TYR A 438 -2.06 -14.82 4.34
CA TYR A 438 -1.70 -16.23 4.23
C TYR A 438 -0.46 -16.58 5.05
N TYR A 439 -0.34 -17.85 5.47
CA TYR A 439 0.80 -18.32 6.23
C TYR A 439 2.14 -18.12 5.50
N GLN A 440 3.15 -17.69 6.23
CA GLN A 440 4.54 -17.59 5.74
C GLN A 440 5.27 -18.92 5.80
N SER A 441 4.88 -19.80 6.74
CA SER A 441 5.49 -21.09 7.00
C SER A 441 4.50 -22.24 6.78
N ARG A 442 5.00 -23.41 6.43
CA ARG A 442 4.21 -24.66 6.37
C ARG A 442 3.94 -25.25 7.75
N ASP A 443 4.71 -24.85 8.77
CA ASP A 443 4.51 -25.26 10.16
C ASP A 443 3.44 -24.37 10.82
N THR A 444 2.22 -24.49 10.35
CA THR A 444 1.09 -23.66 10.78
C THR A 444 0.70 -23.84 12.25
N GLN A 445 1.23 -24.84 12.95
CA GLN A 445 0.97 -25.05 14.38
C GLN A 445 1.74 -24.07 15.26
N ASN A 446 2.87 -23.58 14.77
CA ASN A 446 3.72 -22.62 15.45
C ASN A 446 3.59 -21.19 14.89
N GLU A 447 2.69 -20.98 13.92
CA GLU A 447 2.39 -19.66 13.35
C GLU A 447 1.20 -19.00 14.06
N PRO A 448 1.13 -17.67 14.07
CA PRO A 448 -0.09 -16.95 14.40
C PRO A 448 -1.26 -17.42 13.52
N LEU A 449 -2.48 -17.38 14.05
CA LEU A 449 -3.65 -17.76 13.26
C LEU A 449 -3.80 -16.89 12.01
N ALA A 450 -3.85 -17.52 10.85
CA ALA A 450 -4.07 -16.87 9.56
C ALA A 450 -5.31 -17.42 8.86
N ILE A 451 -5.81 -16.75 7.83
CA ILE A 451 -7.01 -17.21 7.08
C ILE A 451 -6.79 -18.60 6.43
N GLY A 452 -5.59 -18.88 5.99
CA GLY A 452 -5.19 -20.13 5.31
C GLY A 452 -4.05 -19.88 4.33
N GLY A 453 -3.98 -20.70 3.30
CA GLY A 453 -3.02 -20.54 2.21
C GLY A 453 -1.55 -20.65 2.63
N TYR A 454 -0.65 -20.37 1.68
CA TYR A 454 0.79 -20.38 1.92
C TYR A 454 1.48 -19.47 0.89
N ASN A 455 1.98 -18.34 1.34
CA ASN A 455 2.67 -17.33 0.52
C ASN A 455 4.02 -16.97 1.17
N PRO A 456 5.08 -17.77 0.98
CA PRO A 456 6.39 -17.49 1.52
C PRO A 456 7.10 -16.37 0.75
N VAL A 457 8.13 -15.78 1.35
CA VAL A 457 8.87 -14.64 0.79
C VAL A 457 9.45 -14.89 -0.60
N ASP A 458 9.96 -16.10 -0.87
CA ASP A 458 10.53 -16.47 -2.16
C ASP A 458 9.48 -16.50 -3.28
N MET A 459 8.25 -16.89 -2.98
CA MET A 459 7.14 -16.89 -3.93
C MET A 459 6.75 -15.46 -4.31
N ILE A 460 6.70 -14.56 -3.34
CA ILE A 460 6.41 -13.13 -3.56
C ILE A 460 7.54 -12.46 -4.34
N TYR A 461 8.78 -12.69 -3.93
CA TYR A 461 9.97 -12.10 -4.55
C TYR A 461 10.11 -12.46 -6.04
N ASN A 462 9.74 -13.69 -6.40
CA ASN A 462 9.83 -14.16 -7.78
C ASN A 462 8.58 -13.84 -8.64
N PHE A 463 7.56 -13.20 -8.07
CA PHE A 463 6.36 -12.86 -8.83
C PHE A 463 6.64 -11.79 -9.87
N ASN A 464 6.31 -12.07 -11.13
CA ASN A 464 6.33 -11.09 -12.21
C ASN A 464 4.91 -10.64 -12.54
N PRO A 465 4.57 -9.35 -12.30
CA PRO A 465 3.21 -8.85 -12.56
C PRO A 465 2.83 -8.79 -14.05
N ILE A 466 3.78 -8.90 -14.98
CA ILE A 466 3.47 -8.93 -16.40
C ILE A 466 3.49 -10.39 -16.90
N PRO A 467 2.33 -10.99 -17.19
CA PRO A 467 2.24 -12.32 -17.74
C PRO A 467 2.84 -12.42 -19.14
N GLU A 468 3.51 -13.55 -19.44
CA GLU A 468 4.10 -13.83 -20.78
C GLU A 468 3.06 -13.90 -21.90
N SER A 469 1.78 -14.09 -21.56
CA SER A 469 0.66 -14.14 -22.52
C SER A 469 0.28 -12.77 -23.10
N LEU A 470 0.80 -11.67 -22.54
CA LEU A 470 0.55 -10.30 -23.02
C LEU A 470 1.62 -9.87 -24.04
N THR A 471 1.19 -9.21 -25.09
CA THR A 471 2.11 -8.48 -25.98
C THR A 471 2.71 -7.26 -25.29
N GLU A 472 3.79 -6.69 -25.81
CA GLU A 472 4.40 -5.47 -25.27
C GLU A 472 3.42 -4.29 -25.18
N GLU A 473 2.50 -4.16 -26.16
CA GLU A 473 1.47 -3.13 -26.14
C GLU A 473 0.44 -3.37 -25.04
N GLN A 474 -0.01 -4.62 -24.87
CA GLN A 474 -0.94 -5.00 -23.82
C GLN A 474 -0.33 -4.88 -22.42
N ALA A 475 0.96 -5.20 -22.28
CA ALA A 475 1.70 -5.07 -21.02
C ALA A 475 1.72 -3.62 -20.46
N LYS A 476 1.58 -2.61 -21.31
CA LYS A 476 1.49 -1.20 -20.91
C LYS A 476 0.23 -0.88 -20.10
N PHE A 477 -0.78 -1.73 -20.16
CA PHE A 477 -2.00 -1.59 -19.35
C PHE A 477 -1.83 -2.14 -17.93
N ILE A 478 -0.75 -2.88 -17.64
CA ILE A 478 -0.44 -3.31 -16.27
C ILE A 478 0.25 -2.18 -15.53
N LEU A 479 -0.49 -1.52 -14.63
CA LEU A 479 0.00 -0.38 -13.86
C LEU A 479 1.06 -0.79 -12.83
N GLY A 480 0.97 -2.01 -12.33
CA GLY A 480 1.85 -2.55 -11.31
C GLY A 480 1.19 -3.63 -10.48
N THR A 481 1.60 -3.71 -9.21
CA THR A 481 1.17 -4.76 -8.30
C THR A 481 0.91 -4.20 -6.90
N GLN A 482 0.11 -4.95 -6.14
CA GLN A 482 -0.24 -4.66 -4.75
C GLN A 482 -0.22 -5.94 -3.93
N ALA A 483 0.30 -5.86 -2.71
CA ALA A 483 0.12 -6.89 -1.71
C ALA A 483 -1.11 -6.57 -0.85
N ASN A 484 -1.93 -7.59 -0.55
CA ASN A 484 -3.14 -7.42 0.23
C ASN A 484 -2.98 -8.01 1.63
N ILE A 485 -3.52 -7.31 2.63
CA ILE A 485 -3.58 -7.77 4.01
C ILE A 485 -5.01 -7.63 4.54
N TRP A 486 -5.72 -8.76 4.58
CA TRP A 486 -7.04 -8.89 5.18
C TRP A 486 -6.91 -9.21 6.66
N THR A 487 -7.79 -8.69 7.48
CA THR A 487 -7.55 -8.64 8.94
C THR A 487 -8.52 -9.45 9.77
N GLU A 488 -9.25 -10.43 9.19
CA GLU A 488 -10.18 -11.30 9.92
C GLU A 488 -9.53 -11.98 11.13
N TYR A 489 -8.26 -12.32 11.01
CA TYR A 489 -7.49 -13.00 12.06
C TYR A 489 -6.31 -12.18 12.58
N ILE A 490 -6.09 -10.97 12.06
CA ILE A 490 -4.99 -10.09 12.44
C ILE A 490 -5.54 -8.99 13.35
N THR A 491 -5.34 -9.13 14.63
CA THR A 491 -6.01 -8.32 15.66
C THR A 491 -5.11 -7.30 16.36
N THR A 492 -3.79 -7.38 16.13
CA THR A 492 -2.81 -6.49 16.77
C THR A 492 -1.79 -5.98 15.76
N PRO A 493 -1.16 -4.82 16.03
CA PRO A 493 -0.12 -4.29 15.15
C PRO A 493 1.12 -5.20 15.05
N GLU A 494 1.50 -5.92 16.12
CA GLU A 494 2.61 -6.88 16.09
C GLU A 494 2.30 -8.06 15.16
N HIS A 495 1.05 -8.55 15.19
CA HIS A 495 0.61 -9.59 14.28
C HIS A 495 0.60 -9.08 12.83
N LEU A 496 0.12 -7.85 12.61
CA LEU A 496 0.14 -7.21 11.29
C LEU A 496 1.57 -7.10 10.75
N GLU A 497 2.50 -6.57 11.55
CA GLU A 497 3.91 -6.47 11.17
C GLU A 497 4.55 -7.83 10.87
N TYR A 498 4.26 -8.83 11.70
CA TYR A 498 4.72 -10.20 11.47
C TYR A 498 4.23 -10.75 10.12
N MET A 499 2.99 -10.49 9.76
CA MET A 499 2.40 -10.99 8.50
C MET A 499 2.94 -10.28 7.27
N ILE A 500 3.30 -9.00 7.36
CA ILE A 500 3.82 -8.25 6.21
C ILE A 500 5.34 -8.33 6.06
N LEU A 501 6.10 -8.56 7.13
CA LEU A 501 7.56 -8.62 7.09
C LEU A 501 8.07 -10.06 7.20
N PRO A 502 9.10 -10.43 6.43
CA PRO A 502 9.86 -9.64 5.45
C PRO A 502 9.27 -9.70 4.01
N ARG A 503 8.02 -10.12 3.83
CA ARG A 503 7.39 -10.31 2.52
C ARG A 503 7.12 -9.01 1.80
#